data_444807552568d8f3d06e5e7e946754c9
#
_entry.id   444807552568d8f3d06e5e7e946754c9
#
_cell.length_a   1.000
_cell.length_b   1.000
_cell.length_c   1.000
_cell.angle_alpha   90.00
_cell.angle_beta   90.00
_cell.angle_gamma   90.00
#
_symmetry.space_group_name_H-M   'P 1'
#
loop_
_entity.id
_entity.type
_entity.pdbx_description
1 polymer ?
#
loop_
_entity_poly.entity_id
_entity_poly.type
_entity_poly.pdbx_seq_one_letter_code
_entity_poly.pdbx_strand_id
1 'polypeptide(L)'
;MGIWNDRKLIVNCLPLTESERAQFIRAAKDMPQEFVGDSTQRGSMSWTAAVPEELKAKATAVIGNIAPEECAQCPKLEWLQTWSAGVDKYQHPGILQPGSMLTNATGAYGQSVSEHMFAMMWSIMKNLHIYAVGNPNAAWQDAGRVISPDGKTAL
;
A
#
# COMPACT_ATOMS: atom_id res chain seq x y z
N MET A 1 25.72 21.30 -4.96
CA MET A 1 25.91 20.28 -6.00
C MET A 1 26.05 18.96 -5.26
N GLY A 2 25.00 18.15 -5.26
CA GLY A 2 24.91 16.98 -4.37
C GLY A 2 25.75 15.81 -4.88
N ILE A 3 26.43 15.17 -3.95
CA ILE A 3 27.30 13.99 -4.15
C ILE A 3 26.53 12.71 -4.57
N TRP A 4 25.26 12.84 -4.97
CA TRP A 4 24.33 11.73 -5.19
C TRP A 4 24.16 11.29 -6.64
N ASN A 5 24.82 11.99 -7.61
CA ASN A 5 24.29 12.05 -8.99
C ASN A 5 24.67 10.92 -9.96
N ASP A 6 25.70 10.13 -9.76
CA ASP A 6 26.15 9.20 -10.82
C ASP A 6 25.90 7.71 -10.54
N ARG A 7 25.25 7.37 -9.43
CA ARG A 7 25.12 5.97 -9.01
C ARG A 7 23.77 5.58 -8.40
N LYS A 8 22.80 6.49 -8.29
CA LYS A 8 21.51 6.23 -7.66
C LYS A 8 20.42 6.08 -8.71
N LEU A 9 19.62 5.04 -8.61
CA LEU A 9 18.47 4.79 -9.48
C LEU A 9 17.26 4.49 -8.59
N ILE A 10 16.18 5.25 -8.76
CA ILE A 10 14.88 4.96 -8.16
C ILE A 10 14.07 4.11 -9.14
N VAL A 11 13.61 2.94 -8.71
CA VAL A 11 12.63 2.13 -9.43
C VAL A 11 11.27 2.32 -8.77
N ASN A 12 10.35 2.97 -9.47
CA ASN A 12 9.02 3.26 -8.98
C ASN A 12 8.03 2.24 -9.55
N CYS A 13 7.52 1.38 -8.66
CA CYS A 13 6.62 0.28 -8.99
C CYS A 13 5.14 0.62 -8.75
N LEU A 14 4.81 1.86 -8.41
CA LEU A 14 3.43 2.27 -8.15
C LEU A 14 2.64 2.39 -9.45
N PRO A 15 1.34 2.03 -9.45
CA PRO A 15 0.44 2.20 -10.60
C PRO A 15 0.00 3.67 -10.72
N LEU A 16 0.90 4.55 -11.11
CA LEU A 16 0.73 6.00 -11.13
C LEU A 16 0.04 6.51 -12.40
N THR A 17 -0.75 7.56 -12.25
CA THR A 17 -1.19 8.41 -13.35
C THR A 17 -0.04 9.30 -13.85
N GLU A 18 -0.19 9.89 -15.03
CA GLU A 18 0.79 10.83 -15.57
C GLU A 18 1.06 12.02 -14.65
N SER A 19 0.01 12.57 -14.01
CA SER A 19 0.15 13.69 -13.09
C SER A 19 0.93 13.33 -11.82
N GLU A 20 0.74 12.11 -11.33
CA GLU A 20 1.49 11.57 -10.16
C GLU A 20 2.95 11.29 -10.54
N ARG A 21 3.21 10.69 -11.70
CA ARG A 21 4.59 10.52 -12.22
C ARG A 21 5.33 11.85 -12.28
N ALA A 22 4.66 12.89 -12.79
CA ALA A 22 5.24 14.24 -12.83
C ALA A 22 5.58 14.79 -11.43
N GLN A 23 4.80 14.43 -10.39
CA GLN A 23 5.12 14.80 -9.01
C GLN A 23 6.36 14.07 -8.49
N PHE A 24 6.49 12.77 -8.75
CA PHE A 24 7.68 11.99 -8.39
C PHE A 24 8.93 12.52 -9.09
N ILE A 25 8.85 12.83 -10.38
CA ILE A 25 9.96 13.42 -11.14
C ILE A 25 10.41 14.75 -10.52
N ARG A 26 9.45 15.62 -10.20
CA ARG A 26 9.78 16.90 -9.54
C ARG A 26 10.41 16.70 -8.15
N ALA A 27 9.90 15.75 -7.37
CA ALA A 27 10.41 15.47 -6.03
C ALA A 27 11.83 14.89 -6.05
N ALA A 28 12.13 14.05 -7.01
CA ALA A 28 13.45 13.43 -7.14
C ALA A 28 14.52 14.37 -7.70
N LYS A 29 14.12 15.50 -8.27
CA LYS A 29 15.06 16.45 -8.90
C LYS A 29 15.91 15.77 -9.98
N ASP A 30 17.24 15.69 -9.73
CA ASP A 30 18.21 15.15 -10.69
C ASP A 30 18.43 13.63 -10.54
N MET A 31 17.74 12.95 -9.60
CA MET A 31 17.88 11.50 -9.45
C MET A 31 17.14 10.75 -10.55
N PRO A 32 17.81 9.86 -11.30
CA PRO A 32 17.15 9.03 -12.30
C PRO A 32 16.05 8.18 -11.72
N GLN A 33 14.92 8.10 -12.41
CA GLN A 33 13.79 7.25 -12.04
C GLN A 33 13.31 6.43 -13.23
N GLU A 34 13.03 5.15 -12.97
CA GLU A 34 12.32 4.25 -13.88
C GLU A 34 10.94 3.91 -13.30
N PHE A 35 9.90 4.03 -14.10
CA PHE A 35 8.52 3.76 -13.72
C PHE A 35 8.07 2.45 -14.34
N VAL A 36 7.97 1.41 -13.52
CA VAL A 36 7.61 0.05 -13.96
C VAL A 36 6.19 -0.36 -13.53
N GLY A 37 5.52 0.45 -12.73
CA GLY A 37 4.15 0.20 -12.27
C GLY A 37 3.14 0.26 -13.42
N ASP A 38 2.23 -0.71 -13.46
CA ASP A 38 1.13 -0.77 -14.42
C ASP A 38 -0.08 0.04 -13.91
N SER A 39 -0.38 1.15 -14.57
CA SER A 39 -1.50 2.04 -14.20
C SER A 39 -2.87 1.35 -14.30
N THR A 40 -3.01 0.27 -15.06
CA THR A 40 -4.27 -0.50 -15.16
C THR A 40 -4.62 -1.22 -13.84
N GLN A 41 -3.63 -1.46 -12.99
CA GLN A 41 -3.81 -2.11 -11.69
C GLN A 41 -4.22 -1.16 -10.57
N ARG A 42 -4.41 0.13 -10.86
CA ARG A 42 -4.67 1.17 -9.88
C ARG A 42 -5.88 0.91 -8.96
N GLY A 43 -6.86 0.19 -9.38
CA GLY A 43 -8.03 -0.17 -8.57
C GLY A 43 -7.87 -1.47 -7.77
N SER A 44 -6.77 -2.18 -7.93
CA SER A 44 -6.55 -3.46 -7.26
C SER A 44 -6.00 -3.26 -5.85
N MET A 45 -6.56 -3.99 -4.87
CA MET A 45 -6.05 -4.01 -3.49
C MET A 45 -4.78 -4.87 -3.33
N SER A 46 -4.44 -5.69 -4.31
CA SER A 46 -3.38 -6.70 -4.22
C SER A 46 -2.50 -6.74 -5.47
N TRP A 47 -2.04 -5.57 -5.93
CA TRP A 47 -1.07 -5.53 -7.00
C TRP A 47 0.36 -5.70 -6.48
N THR A 48 1.17 -6.38 -7.26
CA THR A 48 2.62 -6.51 -7.03
C THR A 48 3.31 -6.23 -8.35
N ALA A 49 4.28 -5.34 -8.36
CA ALA A 49 5.10 -5.10 -9.53
C ALA A 49 6.36 -5.97 -9.49
N ALA A 50 6.79 -6.44 -10.64
CA ALA A 50 8.09 -7.06 -10.81
C ALA A 50 9.10 -6.00 -11.22
N VAL A 51 10.29 -6.03 -10.65
CA VAL A 51 11.42 -5.20 -11.08
C VAL A 51 12.06 -5.87 -12.30
N PRO A 52 12.15 -5.18 -13.47
CA PRO A 52 12.84 -5.72 -14.63
C PRO A 52 14.28 -6.14 -14.30
N GLU A 53 14.73 -7.24 -14.88
CA GLU A 53 16.02 -7.85 -14.56
C GLU A 53 17.20 -6.90 -14.77
N GLU A 54 17.14 -6.09 -15.82
CA GLU A 54 18.16 -5.07 -16.14
C GLU A 54 18.20 -3.91 -15.12
N LEU A 55 17.14 -3.73 -14.32
CA LEU A 55 17.08 -2.71 -13.30
C LEU A 55 17.50 -3.23 -11.92
N LYS A 56 17.36 -4.53 -11.63
CA LYS A 56 17.71 -5.12 -10.34
C LYS A 56 19.16 -4.84 -9.94
N ALA A 57 20.09 -4.99 -10.87
CA ALA A 57 21.51 -4.75 -10.62
C ALA A 57 21.87 -3.26 -10.38
N LYS A 58 20.97 -2.34 -10.71
CA LYS A 58 21.19 -0.88 -10.66
C LYS A 58 20.36 -0.18 -9.60
N ALA A 59 19.20 -0.75 -9.22
CA ALA A 59 18.25 -0.15 -8.28
C ALA A 59 18.91 0.10 -6.93
N THR A 60 18.88 1.36 -6.50
CA THR A 60 19.33 1.78 -5.17
C THR A 60 18.16 2.15 -4.26
N ALA A 61 17.03 2.54 -4.84
CA ALA A 61 15.78 2.73 -4.15
C ALA A 61 14.63 2.09 -4.92
N VAL A 62 13.71 1.45 -4.21
CA VAL A 62 12.49 0.90 -4.78
C VAL A 62 11.29 1.48 -4.03
N ILE A 63 10.29 1.95 -4.78
CA ILE A 63 9.04 2.48 -4.24
C ILE A 63 7.90 1.58 -4.70
N GLY A 64 7.23 0.93 -3.77
CA GLY A 64 6.11 0.02 -4.02
C GLY A 64 6.31 -1.35 -3.39
N ASN A 65 5.29 -2.20 -3.52
CA ASN A 65 5.33 -3.56 -2.98
C ASN A 65 5.89 -4.51 -4.06
N ILE A 66 7.14 -4.87 -3.95
CA ILE A 66 7.74 -5.95 -4.73
C ILE A 66 7.82 -7.24 -3.91
N ALA A 67 8.02 -8.37 -4.54
CA ALA A 67 8.20 -9.62 -3.82
C ALA A 67 9.48 -9.57 -2.97
N PRO A 68 9.51 -10.16 -1.75
CA PRO A 68 10.71 -10.18 -0.93
C PRO A 68 11.92 -10.76 -1.65
N GLU A 69 11.70 -11.81 -2.45
CA GLU A 69 12.74 -12.48 -3.24
C GLU A 69 13.38 -11.53 -4.27
N GLU A 70 12.62 -10.58 -4.81
CA GLU A 70 13.15 -9.56 -5.72
C GLU A 70 14.01 -8.53 -4.99
N CYS A 71 13.67 -8.18 -3.73
CA CYS A 71 14.53 -7.33 -2.90
C CYS A 71 15.92 -7.96 -2.74
N ALA A 72 15.98 -9.28 -2.45
CA ALA A 72 17.23 -10.02 -2.32
C ALA A 72 18.08 -10.02 -3.62
N GLN A 73 17.42 -9.90 -4.77
CA GLN A 73 18.06 -9.81 -6.08
C GLN A 73 18.56 -8.40 -6.45
N CYS A 74 18.34 -7.41 -5.59
CA CYS A 74 18.78 -6.03 -5.80
C CYS A 74 20.02 -5.72 -4.94
N PRO A 75 21.25 -6.06 -5.39
CA PRO A 75 22.46 -6.01 -4.55
C PRO A 75 22.87 -4.59 -4.13
N LYS A 76 22.34 -3.58 -4.79
CA LYS A 76 22.62 -2.16 -4.48
C LYS A 76 21.47 -1.47 -3.76
N LEU A 77 20.44 -2.20 -3.34
CA LEU A 77 19.27 -1.63 -2.68
C LEU A 77 19.66 -1.03 -1.33
N GLU A 78 19.48 0.29 -1.21
CA GLU A 78 19.73 1.06 -0.02
C GLU A 78 18.43 1.50 0.66
N TRP A 79 17.33 1.58 -0.10
CA TRP A 79 16.04 2.02 0.42
C TRP A 79 14.87 1.32 -0.26
N LEU A 80 14.00 0.72 0.55
CA LEU A 80 12.70 0.23 0.14
C LEU A 80 11.60 1.05 0.82
N GLN A 81 10.75 1.71 0.04
CA GLN A 81 9.52 2.34 0.49
C GLN A 81 8.33 1.47 0.07
N THR A 82 7.62 0.88 1.03
CA THR A 82 6.44 0.08 0.73
C THR A 82 5.18 0.91 0.59
N TRP A 83 4.23 0.43 -0.21
CA TRP A 83 2.87 0.94 -0.29
C TRP A 83 2.03 0.55 0.94
N SER A 84 2.31 -0.60 1.55
CA SER A 84 1.60 -1.12 2.73
C SER A 84 2.19 -0.59 4.03
N ALA A 85 1.39 -0.58 5.10
CA ALA A 85 1.87 -0.33 6.45
C ALA A 85 2.58 -1.58 7.02
N GLY A 86 2.03 -2.78 6.76
CA GLY A 86 2.65 -4.05 7.17
C GLY A 86 3.90 -4.35 6.33
N VAL A 87 5.01 -4.64 7.00
CA VAL A 87 6.33 -4.85 6.39
C VAL A 87 7.03 -6.12 6.87
N ASP A 88 6.35 -6.96 7.64
CA ASP A 88 6.93 -8.16 8.27
C ASP A 88 7.68 -9.04 7.29
N LYS A 89 7.14 -9.24 6.09
CA LYS A 89 7.74 -10.05 5.03
C LYS A 89 9.11 -9.55 4.56
N TYR A 90 9.44 -8.28 4.77
CA TYR A 90 10.72 -7.69 4.37
C TYR A 90 11.77 -7.71 5.49
N GLN A 91 11.38 -8.07 6.72
CA GLN A 91 12.25 -8.07 7.89
C GLN A 91 13.03 -9.38 8.08
N HIS A 92 12.75 -10.39 7.26
CA HIS A 92 13.47 -11.65 7.34
C HIS A 92 14.94 -11.51 6.87
N PRO A 93 15.87 -12.22 7.50
CA PRO A 93 17.29 -12.19 7.11
C PRO A 93 17.48 -12.52 5.63
N GLY A 94 18.34 -11.77 4.96
CA GLY A 94 18.66 -11.98 3.55
C GLY A 94 17.68 -11.34 2.53
N ILE A 95 16.59 -10.70 2.99
CA ILE A 95 15.65 -10.01 2.08
C ILE A 95 16.19 -8.64 1.69
N LEU A 96 16.61 -7.85 2.65
CA LEU A 96 17.23 -6.55 2.41
C LEU A 96 18.73 -6.62 2.61
N GLN A 97 19.47 -5.78 1.89
CA GLN A 97 20.91 -5.67 2.06
C GLN A 97 21.23 -5.10 3.45
N PRO A 98 22.34 -5.51 4.08
CA PRO A 98 22.78 -4.93 5.34
C PRO A 98 22.90 -3.40 5.25
N GLY A 99 22.24 -2.69 6.16
CA GLY A 99 22.21 -1.22 6.19
C GLY A 99 21.17 -0.56 5.29
N SER A 100 20.37 -1.34 4.55
CA SER A 100 19.24 -0.79 3.80
C SER A 100 18.18 -0.22 4.74
N MET A 101 17.57 0.89 4.32
CA MET A 101 16.44 1.50 5.00
C MET A 101 15.13 0.90 4.49
N LEU A 102 14.25 0.53 5.42
CA LEU A 102 12.87 0.12 5.13
C LEU A 102 11.92 1.16 5.70
N THR A 103 11.08 1.74 4.84
CA THR A 103 10.01 2.65 5.23
C THR A 103 8.67 2.16 4.70
N ASN A 104 7.59 2.56 5.34
CA ASN A 104 6.25 2.06 5.05
C ASN A 104 5.21 3.19 4.95
N ALA A 105 3.97 2.82 4.63
CA ALA A 105 2.86 3.76 4.49
C ALA A 105 2.00 3.88 5.77
N THR A 106 2.57 3.65 6.96
CA THR A 106 1.85 3.82 8.23
C THR A 106 1.26 5.22 8.34
N GLY A 107 -0.03 5.30 8.66
CA GLY A 107 -0.79 6.55 8.79
C GLY A 107 -1.43 7.07 7.50
N ALA A 108 -1.03 6.59 6.34
CA ALA A 108 -1.52 7.11 5.05
C ALA A 108 -3.02 6.91 4.83
N TYR A 109 -3.61 5.84 5.39
CA TYR A 109 -5.03 5.50 5.21
C TYR A 109 -5.78 5.27 6.53
N GLY A 110 -5.25 5.78 7.64
CA GLY A 110 -5.87 5.63 8.97
C GLY A 110 -7.31 6.14 9.02
N GLN A 111 -7.61 7.27 8.39
CA GLN A 111 -8.97 7.81 8.32
C GLN A 111 -9.92 6.84 7.61
N SER A 112 -9.58 6.41 6.40
CA SER A 112 -10.42 5.51 5.60
C SER A 112 -10.67 4.18 6.31
N VAL A 113 -9.66 3.63 6.97
CA VAL A 113 -9.79 2.38 7.74
C VAL A 113 -10.71 2.58 8.95
N SER A 114 -10.56 3.68 9.70
CA SER A 114 -11.42 3.95 10.86
C SER A 114 -12.87 4.17 10.45
N GLU A 115 -13.11 4.91 9.39
CA GLU A 115 -14.47 5.10 8.84
C GLU A 115 -15.11 3.76 8.47
N HIS A 116 -14.36 2.87 7.83
CA HIS A 116 -14.83 1.53 7.48
C HIS A 116 -15.15 0.68 8.72
N MET A 117 -14.28 0.72 9.74
CA MET A 117 -14.52 0.03 11.02
C MET A 117 -15.82 0.52 11.68
N PHE A 118 -16.06 1.84 11.73
CA PHE A 118 -17.30 2.40 12.25
C PHE A 118 -18.51 1.97 11.43
N ALA A 119 -18.43 1.98 10.11
CA ALA A 119 -19.51 1.53 9.23
C ALA A 119 -19.88 0.06 9.50
N MET A 120 -18.88 -0.81 9.63
CA MET A 120 -19.11 -2.22 9.98
C MET A 120 -19.71 -2.38 11.37
N MET A 121 -19.21 -1.66 12.37
CA MET A 121 -19.74 -1.67 13.73
C MET A 121 -21.24 -1.28 13.74
N TRP A 122 -21.60 -0.17 13.08
CA TRP A 122 -23.00 0.26 12.95
C TRP A 122 -23.84 -0.77 12.22
N SER A 123 -23.32 -1.36 11.14
CA SER A 123 -24.02 -2.41 10.39
C SER A 123 -24.42 -3.58 11.27
N ILE A 124 -23.50 -4.05 12.11
CA ILE A 124 -23.75 -5.16 13.06
C ILE A 124 -24.74 -4.73 14.14
N MET A 125 -24.50 -3.58 14.78
CA MET A 125 -25.32 -3.10 15.90
C MET A 125 -26.78 -2.80 15.49
N LYS A 126 -27.02 -2.46 14.25
CA LYS A 126 -28.34 -2.13 13.68
C LYS A 126 -28.92 -3.23 12.80
N ASN A 127 -28.33 -4.40 12.74
CA ASN A 127 -28.77 -5.53 11.92
C ASN A 127 -28.87 -5.19 10.41
N LEU A 128 -28.12 -4.16 9.93
CA LEU A 128 -28.19 -3.72 8.52
C LEU A 128 -27.81 -4.81 7.53
N HIS A 129 -26.85 -5.68 7.90
CA HIS A 129 -26.43 -6.81 7.09
C HIS A 129 -27.57 -7.83 6.89
N ILE A 130 -28.47 -8.00 7.86
CA ILE A 130 -29.66 -8.87 7.74
C ILE A 130 -30.66 -8.24 6.77
N TYR A 131 -30.93 -6.95 6.93
CA TYR A 131 -31.85 -6.23 6.05
C TYR A 131 -31.34 -6.14 4.60
N ALA A 132 -30.03 -6.01 4.39
CA ALA A 132 -29.44 -5.95 3.07
C ALA A 132 -29.59 -7.26 2.28
N VAL A 133 -29.52 -8.40 2.94
CA VAL A 133 -29.56 -9.73 2.32
C VAL A 133 -30.99 -10.30 2.28
N GLY A 134 -31.82 -9.95 3.25
CA GLY A 134 -33.07 -10.65 3.55
C GLY A 134 -34.34 -10.19 2.83
N ASN A 135 -34.30 -9.15 1.97
CA ASN A 135 -35.56 -8.58 1.47
C ASN A 135 -35.64 -8.36 -0.05
N PRO A 136 -35.66 -9.44 -0.86
CA PRO A 136 -35.80 -9.33 -2.31
C PRO A 136 -37.16 -8.76 -2.75
N ASN A 137 -38.20 -8.75 -1.88
CA ASN A 137 -39.56 -8.35 -2.20
C ASN A 137 -40.00 -7.04 -1.52
N ALA A 138 -39.08 -6.29 -0.92
CA ALA A 138 -39.37 -5.06 -0.17
C ALA A 138 -40.44 -5.23 0.93
N ALA A 139 -40.65 -6.44 1.44
CA ALA A 139 -41.56 -6.70 2.56
C ALA A 139 -40.88 -6.29 3.87
N TRP A 140 -41.64 -5.69 4.79
CA TRP A 140 -41.12 -5.38 6.10
C TRP A 140 -40.71 -6.67 6.84
N GLN A 141 -39.49 -6.69 7.42
CA GLN A 141 -38.98 -7.82 8.15
C GLN A 141 -38.37 -7.32 9.48
N ASP A 142 -38.76 -7.94 10.58
CA ASP A 142 -38.13 -7.69 11.88
C ASP A 142 -36.84 -8.53 12.00
N ALA A 143 -35.70 -7.88 11.98
CA ALA A 143 -34.39 -8.51 12.18
C ALA A 143 -34.00 -8.62 13.67
N GLY A 144 -34.94 -8.37 14.58
CA GLY A 144 -34.75 -8.47 16.02
C GLY A 144 -34.18 -7.20 16.67
N ARG A 145 -33.80 -7.34 17.94
CA ARG A 145 -33.38 -6.21 18.77
C ARG A 145 -32.06 -5.60 18.29
N VAL A 146 -32.03 -4.29 18.13
CA VAL A 146 -30.81 -3.52 17.81
C VAL A 146 -30.09 -3.06 19.07
N ILE A 147 -28.80 -2.79 18.97
CA ILE A 147 -27.95 -2.30 20.05
C ILE A 147 -27.66 -0.81 19.82
N SER A 148 -27.66 -0.02 20.92
CA SER A 148 -27.13 1.36 20.91
C SER A 148 -25.68 1.35 21.40
N PRO A 149 -24.78 2.16 20.80
CA PRO A 149 -23.43 2.37 21.31
C PRO A 149 -23.41 3.26 22.57
N ASP A 150 -24.52 3.93 22.87
CA ASP A 150 -24.63 4.81 24.02
C ASP A 150 -24.27 4.08 25.31
N GLY A 151 -23.36 4.67 26.11
CA GLY A 151 -22.84 4.08 27.33
C GLY A 151 -21.98 2.82 27.16
N LYS A 152 -21.53 2.51 25.92
CA LYS A 152 -20.63 1.38 25.62
C LYS A 152 -19.20 1.84 25.40
N THR A 153 -18.27 0.93 25.67
CA THR A 153 -16.84 1.12 25.36
C THR A 153 -16.45 0.14 24.26
N ALA A 154 -15.78 0.64 23.23
CA ALA A 154 -15.11 -0.19 22.23
C ALA A 154 -13.63 -0.35 22.63
N LEU A 155 -13.17 -1.60 22.68
CA LEU A 155 -11.78 -1.98 23.00
C LEU A 155 -11.10 -2.59 21.77
#